data_9ee076ff7aef786330fa0e534490278b
#
_entry.id   9ee076ff7aef786330fa0e534490278b
#
_cell.length_a   1.000
_cell.length_b   1.000
_cell.length_c   1.000
_cell.angle_alpha   90.00
_cell.angle_beta   90.00
_cell.angle_gamma   90.00
#
_symmetry.space_group_name_H-M   'P 1'
#
loop_
_entity.id
_entity.type
_entity.pdbx_description
1 polymer ?
#
loop_
_entity_poly.entity_id
_entity_poly.type
_entity_poly.pdbx_seq_one_letter_code
_entity_poly.pdbx_strand_id
1 'polypeptide(L)'
;MGKAICKELGKTSAIVLAGRNPAKLETAKAELDELGVESDLCKTDIADRAQVQALADYAASLGSVKQIIHTSGVSPSDTGTENIIKINAVGAVNMVEAFYPVLAGDGVMINFASVAAYTMPQTDEWTDAFEAWNEPNFYDRLLSHAHASEAHRQSTGNCRKSAGADSGRTLG
;
A
#
# COMPACT_ATOMS: atom_id res chain seq x y z
N MET A 1 -5.18 -11.01 5.64
CA MET A 1 -3.77 -11.43 5.55
C MET A 1 -3.03 -11.04 6.83
N GLY A 2 -2.85 -9.76 7.17
CA GLY A 2 -2.09 -9.31 8.35
C GLY A 2 -2.47 -10.04 9.65
N LYS A 3 -3.77 -10.12 9.98
CA LYS A 3 -4.24 -10.81 11.18
C LYS A 3 -3.81 -12.31 11.25
N ALA A 4 -3.82 -13.01 10.12
CA ALA A 4 -3.36 -14.40 10.10
C ALA A 4 -1.86 -14.53 10.39
N ILE A 5 -1.07 -13.58 9.91
CA ILE A 5 0.37 -13.51 10.18
C ILE A 5 0.61 -13.19 11.66
N CYS A 6 -0.14 -12.24 12.24
CA CYS A 6 -0.03 -11.90 13.66
C CYS A 6 -0.28 -13.10 14.58
N LYS A 7 -1.21 -13.99 14.24
CA LYS A 7 -1.47 -15.23 15.00
C LYS A 7 -0.26 -16.17 15.04
N GLU A 8 0.53 -16.21 13.98
CA GLU A 8 1.73 -17.05 13.92
C GLU A 8 2.92 -16.38 14.61
N LEU A 9 3.18 -15.10 14.31
CA LEU A 9 4.30 -14.36 14.89
C LEU A 9 4.12 -14.09 16.38
N GLY A 10 2.88 -13.89 16.83
CA GLY A 10 2.55 -13.65 18.23
C GLY A 10 2.86 -14.82 19.18
N LYS A 11 3.17 -15.99 18.63
CA LYS A 11 3.65 -17.13 19.46
C LYS A 11 5.04 -16.88 20.04
N THR A 12 5.80 -15.96 19.47
CA THR A 12 7.21 -15.70 19.84
C THR A 12 7.56 -14.24 20.02
N SER A 13 6.63 -13.34 19.71
CA SER A 13 6.87 -11.88 19.71
C SER A 13 5.62 -11.12 20.12
N ALA A 14 5.79 -10.02 20.85
CA ALA A 14 4.72 -9.04 21.02
C ALA A 14 4.41 -8.35 19.68
N ILE A 15 3.14 -7.99 19.46
CA ILE A 15 2.65 -7.47 18.18
C ILE A 15 2.16 -6.03 18.35
N VAL A 16 2.57 -5.12 17.49
CA VAL A 16 1.94 -3.81 17.32
C VAL A 16 1.04 -3.86 16.09
N LEU A 17 -0.28 -3.78 16.31
CA LEU A 17 -1.29 -3.72 15.25
C LEU A 17 -1.49 -2.28 14.81
N ALA A 18 -1.19 -1.98 13.56
CA ALA A 18 -1.38 -0.65 13.00
C ALA A 18 -2.44 -0.62 11.90
N GLY A 19 -3.22 0.47 11.85
CA GLY A 19 -4.23 0.66 10.82
C GLY A 19 -5.12 1.87 11.08
N ARG A 20 -5.92 2.26 10.08
CA ARG A 20 -6.74 3.48 10.11
C ARG A 20 -8.03 3.33 10.91
N ASN A 21 -8.57 2.14 11.04
CA ASN A 21 -9.89 1.91 11.65
C ASN A 21 -9.76 1.32 13.06
N PRO A 22 -10.02 2.10 14.13
CA PRO A 22 -9.89 1.64 15.51
C PRO A 22 -10.75 0.42 15.82
N ALA A 23 -11.99 0.39 15.37
CA ALA A 23 -12.90 -0.74 15.66
C ALA A 23 -12.39 -2.06 15.06
N LYS A 24 -11.78 -2.01 13.85
CA LYS A 24 -11.14 -3.19 13.26
C LYS A 24 -9.88 -3.62 14.01
N LEU A 25 -9.12 -2.66 14.54
CA LEU A 25 -7.95 -2.94 15.36
C LEU A 25 -8.37 -3.60 16.68
N GLU A 26 -9.35 -3.07 17.37
CA GLU A 26 -9.89 -3.63 18.61
C GLU A 26 -10.43 -5.06 18.41
N THR A 27 -11.18 -5.28 17.33
CA THR A 27 -11.64 -6.63 16.97
C THR A 27 -10.47 -7.59 16.75
N ALA A 28 -9.42 -7.12 16.02
CA ALA A 28 -8.25 -7.95 15.76
C ALA A 28 -7.47 -8.24 17.05
N LYS A 29 -7.36 -7.24 17.94
CA LYS A 29 -6.72 -7.41 19.25
C LYS A 29 -7.45 -8.44 20.11
N ALA A 30 -8.79 -8.31 20.23
CA ALA A 30 -9.58 -9.26 21.02
C ALA A 30 -9.37 -10.72 20.56
N GLU A 31 -9.30 -10.96 19.24
CA GLU A 31 -9.01 -12.30 18.72
C GLU A 31 -7.57 -12.76 19.01
N LEU A 32 -6.60 -11.86 19.12
CA LEU A 32 -5.24 -12.21 19.52
C LEU A 32 -5.14 -12.45 21.02
N ASP A 33 -5.85 -11.68 21.82
CA ASP A 33 -5.92 -11.85 23.29
C ASP A 33 -6.51 -13.23 23.65
N GLU A 34 -7.55 -13.70 22.93
CA GLU A 34 -8.11 -15.05 23.09
C GLU A 34 -7.08 -16.17 22.82
N LEU A 35 -6.05 -15.86 22.02
CA LEU A 35 -4.96 -16.79 21.70
C LEU A 35 -3.74 -16.61 22.62
N GLY A 36 -3.82 -15.70 23.59
CA GLY A 36 -2.72 -15.39 24.49
C GLY A 36 -1.57 -14.62 23.84
N VAL A 37 -1.83 -13.94 22.70
CA VAL A 37 -0.84 -13.13 22.00
C VAL A 37 -0.82 -11.72 22.59
N GLU A 38 0.33 -11.30 23.09
CA GLU A 38 0.55 -9.93 23.57
C GLU A 38 0.51 -8.98 22.38
N SER A 39 -0.41 -8.00 22.43
CA SER A 39 -0.55 -7.05 21.33
C SER A 39 -1.00 -5.67 21.77
N ASP A 40 -0.46 -4.65 21.09
CA ASP A 40 -0.81 -3.24 21.22
C ASP A 40 -1.46 -2.72 19.94
N LEU A 41 -2.21 -1.61 20.08
CA LEU A 41 -2.90 -0.94 18.98
C LEU A 41 -2.30 0.43 18.70
N CYS A 42 -2.05 0.72 17.43
CA CYS A 42 -1.66 2.05 16.98
C CYS A 42 -2.51 2.49 15.79
N LYS A 43 -3.37 3.51 15.99
CA LYS A 43 -4.11 4.11 14.88
C LYS A 43 -3.14 4.87 13.99
N THR A 44 -2.97 4.41 12.75
CA THR A 44 -2.00 4.97 11.80
C THR A 44 -2.58 5.01 10.40
N ASP A 45 -2.48 6.15 9.73
CA ASP A 45 -2.62 6.24 8.27
C ASP A 45 -1.22 6.23 7.64
N ILE A 46 -0.92 5.21 6.84
CA ILE A 46 0.40 5.06 6.21
C ILE A 46 0.69 6.13 5.15
N ALA A 47 -0.34 6.80 4.61
CA ALA A 47 -0.18 7.94 3.72
C ALA A 47 0.32 9.21 4.46
N ASP A 48 0.24 9.23 5.77
CA ASP A 48 0.73 10.31 6.63
C ASP A 48 2.09 9.94 7.23
N ARG A 49 3.15 10.60 6.73
CA ARG A 49 4.54 10.33 7.15
C ARG A 49 4.75 10.52 8.66
N ALA A 50 4.12 11.55 9.26
CA ALA A 50 4.28 11.82 10.68
C ALA A 50 3.64 10.73 11.55
N GLN A 51 2.49 10.19 11.15
CA GLN A 51 1.86 9.07 11.84
C GLN A 51 2.69 7.78 11.72
N VAL A 52 3.30 7.53 10.55
CA VAL A 52 4.18 6.37 10.37
C VAL A 52 5.46 6.50 11.20
N GLN A 53 6.05 7.70 11.26
CA GLN A 53 7.20 7.95 12.14
C GLN A 53 6.84 7.71 13.62
N ALA A 54 5.70 8.25 14.07
CA ALA A 54 5.22 8.01 15.43
C ALA A 54 4.98 6.52 15.75
N LEU A 55 4.49 5.75 14.77
CA LEU A 55 4.34 4.30 14.89
C LEU A 55 5.70 3.60 15.04
N ALA A 56 6.71 4.00 14.26
CA ALA A 56 8.06 3.44 14.34
C ALA A 56 8.73 3.75 15.68
N ASP A 57 8.62 5.00 16.14
CA ASP A 57 9.14 5.43 17.44
C ASP A 57 8.46 4.67 18.60
N TYR A 58 7.14 4.51 18.50
CA TYR A 58 6.37 3.74 19.49
C TYR A 58 6.83 2.27 19.52
N ALA A 59 6.89 1.62 18.36
CA ALA A 59 7.35 0.23 18.30
C ALA A 59 8.77 0.06 18.88
N ALA A 60 9.68 0.98 18.57
CA ALA A 60 11.04 0.96 19.08
C ALA A 60 11.09 1.19 20.61
N SER A 61 10.15 1.96 21.17
CA SER A 61 10.06 2.18 22.62
C SER A 61 9.64 0.95 23.41
N LEU A 62 8.93 0.02 22.77
CA LEU A 62 8.49 -1.23 23.38
C LEU A 62 9.59 -2.31 23.39
N GLY A 63 10.58 -2.20 22.51
CA GLY A 63 11.67 -3.17 22.43
C GLY A 63 12.32 -3.23 21.05
N SER A 64 13.01 -4.33 20.80
CA SER A 64 13.72 -4.56 19.54
C SER A 64 12.75 -4.89 18.41
N VAL A 65 12.69 -4.04 17.38
CA VAL A 65 11.83 -4.25 16.20
C VAL A 65 12.47 -5.30 15.29
N LYS A 66 11.98 -6.51 15.35
CA LYS A 66 12.52 -7.66 14.60
C LYS A 66 11.82 -7.90 13.26
N GLN A 67 10.53 -7.61 13.19
CA GLN A 67 9.72 -7.97 12.04
C GLN A 67 8.73 -6.87 11.71
N ILE A 68 8.74 -6.43 10.47
CA ILE A 68 7.80 -5.45 9.94
C ILE A 68 7.04 -6.09 8.78
N ILE A 69 5.73 -6.23 8.97
CA ILE A 69 4.87 -6.90 7.98
C ILE A 69 3.87 -5.89 7.42
N HIS A 70 4.23 -5.29 6.31
CA HIS A 70 3.42 -4.27 5.65
C HIS A 70 2.44 -4.92 4.67
N THR A 71 1.20 -5.10 5.13
CA THR A 71 0.09 -5.67 4.35
C THR A 71 -0.97 -4.66 3.94
N SER A 72 -0.75 -3.38 4.25
CA SER A 72 -1.72 -2.32 3.92
C SER A 72 -1.72 -2.04 2.43
N GLY A 73 -2.90 -1.88 1.86
CA GLY A 73 -3.10 -1.53 0.48
C GLY A 73 -4.58 -1.39 0.15
N VAL A 74 -4.87 -0.74 -0.96
CA VAL A 74 -6.22 -0.56 -1.50
C VAL A 74 -6.25 -0.92 -2.98
N SER A 75 -7.43 -1.27 -3.48
CA SER A 75 -7.64 -1.61 -4.87
C SER A 75 -8.52 -0.58 -5.59
N PRO A 76 -8.58 -0.59 -6.93
CA PRO A 76 -9.49 0.28 -7.68
C PRO A 76 -10.97 0.11 -7.33
N SER A 77 -11.37 -1.04 -6.80
CA SER A 77 -12.74 -1.26 -6.28
C SER A 77 -13.01 -0.53 -4.96
N ASP A 78 -11.97 -0.14 -4.23
CA ASP A 78 -12.11 0.45 -2.91
C ASP A 78 -12.07 1.98 -2.97
N THR A 79 -11.32 2.55 -3.93
CA THR A 79 -11.06 4.00 -3.97
C THR A 79 -10.52 4.45 -5.34
N GLY A 80 -10.47 5.78 -5.56
CA GLY A 80 -9.92 6.39 -6.77
C GLY A 80 -8.39 6.41 -6.81
N THR A 81 -7.86 6.72 -8.01
CA THR A 81 -6.44 6.71 -8.38
C THR A 81 -5.54 7.47 -7.40
N GLU A 82 -5.95 8.66 -6.98
CA GLU A 82 -5.18 9.46 -6.01
C GLU A 82 -4.90 8.74 -4.70
N ASN A 83 -5.94 8.10 -4.14
CA ASN A 83 -5.80 7.36 -2.89
C ASN A 83 -5.01 6.07 -3.07
N ILE A 84 -5.11 5.44 -4.25
CA ILE A 84 -4.27 4.27 -4.57
C ILE A 84 -2.79 4.67 -4.54
N ILE A 85 -2.42 5.77 -5.18
CA ILE A 85 -1.03 6.27 -5.19
C ILE A 85 -0.58 6.66 -3.77
N LYS A 86 -1.40 7.42 -3.03
CA LYS A 86 -1.08 7.82 -1.65
C LYS A 86 -0.85 6.62 -0.74
N ILE A 87 -1.68 5.60 -0.82
CA ILE A 87 -1.61 4.45 0.10
C ILE A 87 -0.61 3.42 -0.39
N ASN A 88 -0.67 3.01 -1.66
CA ASN A 88 0.12 1.88 -2.13
C ASN A 88 1.56 2.26 -2.51
N ALA A 89 1.81 3.50 -2.96
CA ALA A 89 3.16 3.96 -3.30
C ALA A 89 3.76 4.81 -2.18
N VAL A 90 3.19 5.99 -1.90
CA VAL A 90 3.74 6.90 -0.87
C VAL A 90 3.72 6.25 0.52
N GLY A 91 2.64 5.55 0.88
CA GLY A 91 2.55 4.82 2.14
C GLY A 91 3.62 3.74 2.29
N ALA A 92 3.95 3.03 1.22
CA ALA A 92 5.03 2.05 1.24
C ALA A 92 6.41 2.71 1.46
N VAL A 93 6.67 3.85 0.82
CA VAL A 93 7.90 4.64 1.05
C VAL A 93 7.97 5.11 2.50
N ASN A 94 6.88 5.71 3.03
CA ASN A 94 6.82 6.15 4.42
C ASN A 94 7.16 5.01 5.40
N MET A 95 6.62 3.80 5.16
CA MET A 95 6.90 2.63 5.99
C MET A 95 8.39 2.25 5.96
N VAL A 96 8.99 2.22 4.77
CA VAL A 96 10.42 1.88 4.65
C VAL A 96 11.28 2.93 5.34
N GLU A 97 11.07 4.21 5.06
CA GLU A 97 11.88 5.31 5.60
C GLU A 97 11.82 5.40 7.14
N ALA A 98 10.62 5.22 7.72
CA ALA A 98 10.46 5.31 9.17
C ALA A 98 10.98 4.07 9.91
N PHE A 99 10.81 2.89 9.34
CA PHE A 99 11.14 1.65 10.04
C PHE A 99 12.54 1.13 9.79
N TYR A 100 13.15 1.43 8.64
CA TYR A 100 14.51 0.97 8.35
C TYR A 100 15.53 1.40 9.42
N PRO A 101 15.51 2.65 9.95
CA PRO A 101 16.45 3.08 10.99
C PRO A 101 16.27 2.38 12.34
N VAL A 102 15.06 1.89 12.65
CA VAL A 102 14.73 1.25 13.95
C VAL A 102 14.69 -0.28 13.87
N LEU A 103 14.82 -0.83 12.67
CA LEU A 103 14.85 -2.28 12.45
C LEU A 103 16.11 -2.86 13.07
N ALA A 104 16.00 -3.93 13.86
CA ALA A 104 17.13 -4.65 14.42
C ALA A 104 18.07 -5.17 13.32
N GLY A 105 19.37 -5.30 13.62
CA GLY A 105 20.36 -5.72 12.61
C GLY A 105 20.13 -7.12 12.04
N ASP A 106 19.37 -7.98 12.76
CA ASP A 106 18.89 -9.30 12.32
C ASP A 106 17.39 -9.31 11.99
N GLY A 107 16.79 -8.12 11.87
CA GLY A 107 15.38 -7.94 11.58
C GLY A 107 15.04 -8.06 10.09
N VAL A 108 13.75 -8.24 9.80
CA VAL A 108 13.23 -8.34 8.43
C VAL A 108 12.03 -7.42 8.22
N MET A 109 11.97 -6.79 7.05
CA MET A 109 10.80 -6.05 6.58
C MET A 109 10.21 -6.74 5.35
N ILE A 110 8.93 -7.07 5.39
CA ILE A 110 8.19 -7.70 4.30
C ILE A 110 7.10 -6.75 3.81
N ASN A 111 7.21 -6.33 2.55
CA ASN A 111 6.20 -5.55 1.87
C ASN A 111 5.40 -6.45 0.93
N PHE A 112 4.08 -6.48 1.11
CA PHE A 112 3.19 -7.22 0.23
C PHE A 112 2.86 -6.40 -1.02
N ALA A 113 3.31 -6.89 -2.17
CA ALA A 113 2.98 -6.34 -3.47
C ALA A 113 1.81 -7.12 -4.13
N SER A 114 1.43 -6.73 -5.33
CA SER A 114 0.37 -7.38 -6.09
C SER A 114 0.89 -7.94 -7.40
N VAL A 115 0.42 -9.13 -7.79
CA VAL A 115 0.64 -9.70 -9.12
C VAL A 115 0.11 -8.77 -10.23
N ALA A 116 -0.86 -7.90 -9.94
CA ALA A 116 -1.37 -6.92 -10.89
C ALA A 116 -0.27 -5.97 -11.42
N ALA A 117 0.82 -5.76 -10.69
CA ALA A 117 1.96 -4.99 -11.17
C ALA A 117 2.57 -5.55 -12.46
N TYR A 118 2.53 -6.87 -12.64
CA TYR A 118 3.05 -7.53 -13.85
C TYR A 118 2.08 -7.49 -15.04
N THR A 119 0.82 -7.10 -14.82
CA THR A 119 -0.18 -6.97 -15.88
C THR A 119 -0.26 -5.55 -16.43
N MET A 120 0.40 -4.59 -15.78
CA MET A 120 0.51 -3.21 -16.25
C MET A 120 1.63 -3.08 -17.28
N PRO A 121 1.47 -2.24 -18.33
CA PRO A 121 2.58 -1.93 -19.22
C PRO A 121 3.76 -1.37 -18.43
N GLN A 122 4.92 -1.99 -18.61
CA GLN A 122 6.17 -1.45 -18.07
C GLN A 122 6.70 -0.44 -19.09
N THR A 123 6.68 0.83 -18.74
CA THR A 123 7.22 1.92 -19.59
C THR A 123 8.31 2.66 -18.84
N ASP A 124 9.21 3.28 -19.59
CA ASP A 124 10.32 4.04 -19.01
C ASP A 124 9.79 5.19 -18.13
N GLU A 125 8.69 5.84 -18.54
CA GLU A 125 8.08 6.92 -17.78
C GLU A 125 7.59 6.46 -16.38
N TRP A 126 7.02 5.25 -16.28
CA TRP A 126 6.65 4.70 -14.98
C TRP A 126 7.88 4.34 -14.15
N THR A 127 8.90 3.77 -14.77
CA THR A 127 10.17 3.44 -14.11
C THR A 127 10.81 4.70 -13.56
N ASP A 128 10.98 5.73 -14.37
CA ASP A 128 11.54 7.04 -13.95
C ASP A 128 10.72 7.70 -12.83
N ALA A 129 9.37 7.56 -12.88
CA ALA A 129 8.52 8.12 -11.84
C ALA A 129 8.70 7.39 -10.50
N PHE A 130 8.87 6.06 -10.51
CA PHE A 130 9.12 5.28 -9.30
C PHE A 130 10.55 5.42 -8.77
N GLU A 131 11.55 5.59 -9.64
CA GLU A 131 12.94 5.83 -9.22
C GLU A 131 13.11 7.15 -8.47
N ALA A 132 12.21 8.11 -8.68
CA ALA A 132 12.17 9.37 -7.95
C ALA A 132 11.48 9.28 -6.57
N TRP A 133 11.44 8.10 -5.95
CA TRP A 133 10.72 7.87 -4.68
C TRP A 133 11.16 8.77 -3.51
N ASN A 134 12.38 9.27 -3.52
CA ASN A 134 12.96 10.16 -2.51
C ASN A 134 12.83 11.66 -2.87
N GLU A 135 12.23 12.00 -4.01
CA GLU A 135 12.02 13.38 -4.42
C GLU A 135 10.75 13.98 -3.78
N PRO A 136 10.74 15.27 -3.43
CA PRO A 136 9.57 15.91 -2.81
C PRO A 136 8.29 15.85 -3.66
N ASN A 137 8.42 15.73 -4.98
CA ASN A 137 7.32 15.66 -5.93
C ASN A 137 6.94 14.24 -6.37
N PHE A 138 7.40 13.21 -5.66
CA PHE A 138 7.15 11.81 -6.00
C PHE A 138 5.66 11.51 -6.22
N TYR A 139 4.81 11.94 -5.29
CA TYR A 139 3.36 11.78 -5.42
C TYR A 139 2.80 12.43 -6.69
N ASP A 140 3.18 13.68 -6.96
CA ASP A 140 2.66 14.44 -8.10
C ASP A 140 3.12 13.85 -9.43
N ARG A 141 4.35 13.30 -9.49
CA ARG A 141 4.87 12.59 -10.67
C ARG A 141 4.02 11.35 -10.96
N LEU A 142 3.80 10.50 -9.97
CA LEU A 142 2.98 9.30 -10.13
C LEU A 142 1.53 9.64 -10.53
N LEU A 143 0.95 10.67 -9.92
CA LEU A 143 -0.42 11.10 -10.22
C LEU A 143 -0.55 11.62 -11.66
N SER A 144 0.40 12.42 -12.11
CA SER A 144 0.44 12.94 -13.47
C SER A 144 0.50 11.82 -14.51
N HIS A 145 1.34 10.79 -14.30
CA HIS A 145 1.44 9.63 -15.17
C HIS A 145 0.16 8.78 -15.16
N ALA A 146 -0.46 8.62 -13.99
CA ALA A 146 -1.71 7.88 -13.88
C ALA A 146 -2.83 8.56 -14.67
N HIS A 147 -2.99 9.87 -14.55
CA HIS A 147 -3.99 10.63 -15.30
C HIS A 147 -3.73 10.61 -16.82
N ALA A 148 -2.48 10.74 -17.26
CA ALA A 148 -2.12 10.63 -18.67
C ALA A 148 -2.48 9.24 -19.24
N SER A 149 -2.21 8.18 -18.49
CA SER A 149 -2.53 6.81 -18.85
C SER A 149 -4.04 6.55 -18.91
N GLU A 150 -4.83 7.15 -18.03
CA GLU A 150 -6.30 7.07 -18.04
C GLU A 150 -6.89 7.82 -19.24
N ALA A 151 -6.41 9.02 -19.55
CA ALA A 151 -6.83 9.80 -20.69
C ALA A 151 -6.54 9.06 -22.02
N HIS A 152 -5.38 8.43 -22.15
CA HIS A 152 -5.03 7.63 -23.32
C HIS A 152 -5.96 6.41 -23.49
N ARG A 153 -6.27 5.69 -22.43
CA ARG A 153 -7.21 4.55 -22.47
C ARG A 153 -8.61 4.98 -22.89
N GLN A 154 -9.10 6.13 -22.43
CA GLN A 154 -10.41 6.66 -22.81
C GLN A 154 -10.45 7.05 -24.29
N SER A 155 -9.42 7.70 -24.82
CA SER A 155 -9.32 8.09 -26.22
C SER A 155 -9.28 6.90 -27.16
N THR A 156 -8.50 5.86 -26.84
CA THR A 156 -8.41 4.63 -27.65
C THR A 156 -9.66 3.75 -27.54
N GLY A 157 -10.32 3.74 -26.38
CA GLY A 157 -11.60 3.06 -26.16
C GLY A 157 -12.75 3.68 -26.97
N ASN A 158 -12.80 4.99 -27.10
CA ASN A 158 -13.78 5.71 -27.92
C ASN A 158 -13.52 5.51 -29.43
N CYS A 159 -12.26 5.47 -29.87
CA CYS A 159 -11.91 5.20 -31.25
C CYS A 159 -12.36 3.80 -31.70
N ARG A 160 -12.26 2.79 -30.85
CA ARG A 160 -12.74 1.43 -31.13
C ARG A 160 -14.27 1.34 -31.22
N LYS A 161 -15.00 2.11 -30.42
CA LYS A 161 -16.48 2.15 -30.46
C LYS A 161 -17.00 2.85 -31.71
N SER A 162 -16.36 3.90 -32.20
CA SER A 162 -16.73 4.59 -33.42
C SER A 162 -16.43 3.76 -34.69
N ALA A 163 -15.33 3.01 -34.71
CA ALA A 163 -14.98 2.13 -35.81
C ALA A 163 -15.90 0.88 -35.93
N GLY A 164 -16.48 0.43 -34.81
CA GLY A 164 -17.44 -0.68 -34.81
C GLY A 164 -18.86 -0.30 -35.21
N ALA A 165 -19.23 0.99 -35.20
CA ALA A 165 -20.57 1.45 -35.52
C ALA A 165 -20.79 1.63 -37.02
N ASP A 166 -19.73 1.66 -37.84
CA ASP A 166 -19.82 1.90 -39.29
C ASP A 166 -19.84 0.61 -40.16
N SER A 167 -19.71 -0.58 -39.54
CA SER A 167 -19.75 -1.86 -40.25
C SER A 167 -21.16 -2.46 -40.40
N GLY A 168 -22.20 -1.72 -40.05
CA GLY A 168 -23.62 -2.18 -40.05
C GLY A 168 -24.50 -1.73 -41.23
N ARG A 169 -23.96 -1.12 -42.30
CA ARG A 169 -24.72 -0.84 -43.51
C ARG A 169 -24.61 -1.99 -44.51
N THR A 170 -25.49 -2.95 -44.37
CA THR A 170 -25.80 -3.95 -45.39
C THR A 170 -26.45 -3.28 -46.60
N LEU A 171 -25.89 -3.60 -47.77
CA LEU A 171 -26.52 -3.40 -49.06
C LEU A 171 -27.78 -4.26 -49.15
N GLY A 172 -28.91 -3.61 -49.32
CA GLY A 172 -30.16 -4.22 -49.79
C GLY A 172 -30.35 -3.92 -51.26
#